data_089663b6cb78e380c004f95008f88cf1
#
_entry.id   089663b6cb78e380c004f95008f88cf1
#
_cell.length_a   1.000
_cell.length_b   1.000
_cell.length_c   1.000
_cell.angle_alpha   90.00
_cell.angle_beta   90.00
_cell.angle_gamma   90.00
#
_symmetry.space_group_name_H-M   'P 1'
#
loop_
_entity.id
_entity.type
_entity.pdbx_description
1 polymer ?
#
loop_
_entity_poly.entity_id
_entity_poly.type
_entity_poly.pdbx_seq_one_letter_code
_entity_poly.pdbx_strand_id
1 'polypeptide(L)'
;MSRHSGGAPDGTRSSALWGTGNRGGDSRANALWGKGGRGLLAVLTVLFVTTIPLAQASRNPDPSTYLDPLLEAKAHETPNALVKVIIQSNDGTSGAENAYQAAGNGDAYGSAESVNRRLRLVGSVSATMKARRVLVLARRPGLTITSDARIKLDSTPSSNQVWPTAEGLRPLWPDTEQYRSATPTIAIVDSGIDKNRVDFDGGARVVADQVITQLVPNSPGDGRGHGTFVAGIAAGSGANYAGAAPAAKLVSLDVMNDAGMARTSDVIAAAQWIYEHKDQYNIRVANFSLHATAPSNFTTDPLDKAVEKLWFGGVTVVVAAGNYGHSDGPSGVLFAPGNDPFVITVGAVDLDGSVRVSNHDVPSWSAYGYTYDGFRKPEISAAGRYMVGPIPANATLLAEKPENAVGTGYMRLSGTSFAAPVVAGAAAQVLARHPSWTPDQVKGALMKAARYVHEAPPGSAGVGEVNAFRAANVNRAPNPNLALDAYLMSDPAGGGTPVFSAVSWSDAARGNHVWDAVSWSDASWSDVSWTDVSWTDVSWSDVTWSDVTWSDVLAAEDVTWEDAADGEVDPPAGTPTALTPDEEAAAEADPDLGLTP
;
A
#
# COMPACT_ATOMS: atom_id res chain seq x y z
N MET A 1 16.49 73.09 -2.67
CA MET A 1 17.21 73.62 -1.52
C MET A 1 18.01 72.48 -0.93
N SER A 2 19.27 72.50 -1.21
CA SER A 2 20.46 72.41 -0.36
C SER A 2 20.68 71.05 0.32
N ARG A 3 21.63 70.24 -0.15
CA ARG A 3 23.12 70.20 0.06
C ARG A 3 23.45 69.85 1.53
N HIS A 4 24.26 68.93 1.92
CA HIS A 4 25.62 68.50 1.58
C HIS A 4 25.92 67.20 2.31
N SER A 5 26.56 66.18 1.75
CA SER A 5 28.03 65.92 1.60
C SER A 5 28.65 65.29 2.85
N GLY A 6 29.32 64.26 2.76
CA GLY A 6 30.59 63.71 2.41
C GLY A 6 31.01 62.75 3.46
N GLY A 7 31.89 61.79 3.34
CA GLY A 7 32.99 61.50 2.52
C GLY A 7 33.61 60.20 2.99
N ALA A 8 34.19 59.47 2.10
CA ALA A 8 35.15 58.40 2.36
C ALA A 8 36.53 59.02 2.67
N PRO A 9 37.61 58.29 3.07
CA PRO A 9 38.34 57.47 2.13
C PRO A 9 39.02 56.20 2.75
N ASP A 10 39.27 55.24 1.91
CA ASP A 10 40.62 54.84 1.39
C ASP A 10 41.53 54.12 2.40
N GLY A 11 42.09 53.05 2.05
CA GLY A 11 43.09 52.65 1.14
C GLY A 11 43.78 51.36 1.56
N THR A 12 44.13 50.69 0.63
CA THR A 12 45.29 50.20 -0.12
C THR A 12 45.70 48.76 0.20
N ARG A 13 45.61 47.92 -0.80
CA ARG A 13 46.63 47.37 -1.75
C ARG A 13 47.87 46.76 -1.10
N SER A 14 48.21 45.52 -1.41
CA SER A 14 49.01 45.09 -2.59
C SER A 14 49.38 43.62 -2.41
N SER A 15 49.16 42.77 -3.30
CA SER A 15 49.90 42.38 -4.50
C SER A 15 51.09 41.46 -4.25
N ALA A 16 50.98 40.29 -4.90
CA ALA A 16 51.91 39.64 -5.84
C ALA A 16 53.08 38.86 -5.19
N LEU A 17 53.65 37.82 -5.73
CA LEU A 17 53.75 37.21 -7.05
C LEU A 17 54.63 35.95 -6.91
N TRP A 18 54.40 34.93 -7.70
CA TRP A 18 55.37 34.02 -8.37
C TRP A 18 56.36 33.19 -7.57
N GLY A 19 56.55 31.90 -7.87
CA GLY A 19 57.26 31.27 -8.94
C GLY A 19 57.43 29.79 -8.77
N THR A 20 57.11 29.06 -9.73
CA THR A 20 57.76 28.08 -10.58
C THR A 20 58.99 27.30 -10.07
N GLY A 21 59.01 25.98 -10.39
CA GLY A 21 60.23 25.25 -10.64
C GLY A 21 60.23 23.81 -10.13
N ASN A 22 59.95 22.95 -10.84
CA ASN A 22 60.35 21.83 -11.72
C ASN A 22 61.57 20.98 -11.29
N ARG A 23 61.39 19.67 -11.50
CA ARG A 23 62.38 18.56 -11.74
C ARG A 23 63.07 17.93 -10.56
N GLY A 24 62.84 16.62 -10.41
CA GLY A 24 63.56 15.59 -11.12
C GLY A 24 64.38 14.72 -10.19
N GLY A 25 64.33 13.43 -10.37
CA GLY A 25 65.50 12.60 -10.18
C GLY A 25 65.47 11.56 -9.04
N ASP A 26 65.11 10.40 -9.42
CA ASP A 26 65.79 9.10 -9.23
C ASP A 26 66.58 8.73 -7.96
N SER A 27 66.25 7.51 -7.59
CA SER A 27 67.13 6.38 -7.27
C SER A 27 67.59 6.10 -5.84
N ARG A 28 67.19 4.92 -5.45
CA ARG A 28 67.95 3.83 -4.81
C ARG A 28 68.42 3.91 -3.37
N ALA A 29 67.90 2.93 -2.68
CA ALA A 29 68.66 1.90 -1.97
C ALA A 29 69.02 2.11 -0.50
N ASN A 30 68.62 1.10 0.23
CA ASN A 30 69.30 0.42 1.33
C ASN A 30 69.31 0.97 2.77
N ALA A 31 68.52 0.24 3.55
CA ALA A 31 68.99 -0.58 4.68
C ALA A 31 69.44 0.10 6.00
N LEU A 32 68.93 -0.47 7.04
CA LEU A 32 69.45 -0.76 8.34
C LEU A 32 68.92 -0.02 9.57
N TRP A 33 68.20 -0.80 10.36
CA TRP A 33 68.26 -0.92 11.83
C TRP A 33 68.26 0.34 12.74
N GLY A 34 67.29 0.35 13.66
CA GLY A 34 67.40 1.12 14.88
C GLY A 34 66.17 1.14 15.76
N LYS A 35 66.22 0.44 16.85
CA LYS A 35 65.22 0.33 17.93
C LYS A 35 64.81 1.67 18.54
N GLY A 36 63.55 1.76 18.97
CA GLY A 36 63.21 2.60 20.12
C GLY A 36 61.85 3.32 20.06
N GLY A 37 60.83 2.79 20.64
CA GLY A 37 60.09 3.41 21.73
C GLY A 37 58.92 4.36 21.41
N ARG A 38 57.72 3.90 21.71
CA ARG A 38 56.58 4.59 22.33
C ARG A 38 55.72 5.60 21.50
N GLY A 39 54.47 5.21 21.35
CA GLY A 39 53.33 6.14 21.41
C GLY A 39 52.64 6.40 20.07
N LEU A 40 51.80 5.49 19.58
CA LEU A 40 50.87 5.78 18.53
C LEU A 40 49.44 5.48 19.01
N LEU A 41 48.68 6.54 19.13
CA LEU A 41 47.24 6.50 19.30
C LEU A 41 46.65 5.99 17.97
N ALA A 42 46.25 4.72 17.91
CA ALA A 42 45.56 4.17 16.78
C ALA A 42 44.05 4.44 16.97
N VAL A 43 43.50 5.28 16.12
CA VAL A 43 42.05 5.41 15.94
C VAL A 43 41.57 4.11 15.28
N LEU A 44 40.97 3.24 16.07
CA LEU A 44 40.32 2.04 15.57
C LEU A 44 38.96 2.45 15.02
N THR A 45 38.87 2.51 13.69
CA THR A 45 37.57 2.48 12.99
C THR A 45 37.03 1.07 13.18
N VAL A 46 36.09 0.91 14.12
CA VAL A 46 35.36 -0.36 14.30
C VAL A 46 34.37 -0.49 13.17
N LEU A 47 34.76 -1.24 12.14
CA LEU A 47 33.82 -1.81 11.19
C LEU A 47 32.98 -2.85 11.98
N PHE A 48 31.73 -2.52 12.30
CA PHE A 48 30.77 -3.53 12.72
C PHE A 48 30.45 -4.42 11.52
N VAL A 49 31.29 -5.40 11.27
CA VAL A 49 30.89 -6.59 10.55
C VAL A 49 30.00 -7.34 11.54
N THR A 50 28.69 -7.30 11.32
CA THR A 50 27.77 -8.23 11.94
C THR A 50 28.17 -9.62 11.47
N THR A 51 29.03 -10.25 12.20
CA THR A 51 29.24 -11.69 12.11
C THR A 51 27.92 -12.32 12.54
N ILE A 52 27.11 -12.74 11.55
CA ILE A 52 26.17 -13.83 11.77
C ILE A 52 26.99 -14.89 12.51
N PRO A 53 26.61 -15.35 13.72
CA PRO A 53 27.31 -16.43 14.35
C PRO A 53 27.27 -17.59 13.37
N LEU A 54 28.40 -17.91 12.74
CA LEU A 54 28.57 -19.24 12.17
C LEU A 54 28.24 -20.18 13.33
N ALA A 55 27.11 -20.85 13.22
CA ALA A 55 26.77 -21.94 14.12
C ALA A 55 28.03 -22.77 14.21
N GLN A 56 28.54 -22.95 15.43
CA GLN A 56 29.68 -23.82 15.66
C GLN A 56 29.29 -25.15 15.03
N ALA A 57 29.93 -25.45 13.91
CA ALA A 57 29.76 -26.73 13.27
C ALA A 57 30.01 -27.77 14.35
N SER A 58 29.00 -28.53 14.74
CA SER A 58 29.18 -29.61 15.68
C SER A 58 30.27 -30.47 15.06
N ARG A 59 31.25 -30.85 15.86
CA ARG A 59 32.31 -31.74 15.41
C ARG A 59 31.63 -33.05 15.02
N ASN A 60 31.31 -33.17 13.75
CA ASN A 60 30.89 -34.44 13.19
C ASN A 60 32.11 -35.39 13.39
N PRO A 61 32.00 -36.44 14.19
CA PRO A 61 33.15 -37.33 14.47
C PRO A 61 33.63 -38.06 13.22
N ASP A 62 32.85 -38.00 12.12
CA ASP A 62 33.22 -38.63 10.84
C ASP A 62 33.06 -37.61 9.69
N PRO A 63 34.17 -37.24 9.02
CA PRO A 63 34.13 -36.29 7.90
C PRO A 63 33.32 -36.75 6.69
N SER A 64 32.83 -37.98 6.67
CA SER A 64 31.97 -38.52 5.61
C SER A 64 30.48 -38.27 5.81
N THR A 65 30.06 -37.65 6.93
CA THR A 65 28.65 -37.39 7.24
C THR A 65 28.35 -35.90 7.19
N TYR A 66 27.30 -35.53 6.50
CA TYR A 66 26.79 -34.17 6.44
C TYR A 66 25.42 -34.08 7.12
N LEU A 67 25.25 -33.10 7.97
CA LEU A 67 23.97 -32.71 8.55
C LEU A 67 23.69 -31.25 8.24
N ASP A 68 22.49 -31.00 7.66
CA ASP A 68 21.99 -29.63 7.42
C ASP A 68 21.96 -28.82 8.73
N PRO A 69 22.65 -27.66 8.80
CA PRO A 69 22.73 -26.84 10.01
C PRO A 69 21.36 -26.40 10.55
N LEU A 70 20.37 -26.17 9.68
CA LEU A 70 19.02 -25.79 10.11
C LEU A 70 18.29 -26.95 10.79
N LEU A 71 18.51 -28.18 10.32
CA LEU A 71 17.99 -29.38 11.00
C LEU A 71 18.66 -29.61 12.33
N GLU A 72 19.97 -29.36 12.42
CA GLU A 72 20.73 -29.45 13.67
C GLU A 72 20.21 -28.44 14.70
N ALA A 73 20.07 -27.16 14.31
CA ALA A 73 19.50 -26.14 15.19
C ALA A 73 18.11 -26.54 15.69
N LYS A 74 17.25 -27.00 14.79
CA LYS A 74 15.89 -27.44 15.13
C LYS A 74 15.87 -28.65 16.05
N ALA A 75 16.84 -29.56 15.92
CA ALA A 75 16.97 -30.73 16.79
C ALA A 75 17.34 -30.33 18.23
N HIS A 76 18.07 -29.22 18.41
CA HIS A 76 18.40 -28.68 19.74
C HIS A 76 17.26 -27.83 20.31
N GLU A 77 16.63 -26.98 19.50
CA GLU A 77 15.58 -26.06 19.95
C GLU A 77 14.24 -26.75 20.21
N THR A 78 13.86 -27.67 19.32
CA THR A 78 12.55 -28.36 19.37
C THR A 78 12.71 -29.87 19.14
N PRO A 79 13.35 -30.62 20.05
CA PRO A 79 13.79 -32.01 19.84
C PRO A 79 12.63 -32.99 19.55
N ASN A 80 11.43 -32.71 20.02
CA ASN A 80 10.25 -33.54 19.82
C ASN A 80 9.39 -33.14 18.60
N ALA A 81 9.71 -32.01 17.92
CA ALA A 81 9.01 -31.60 16.70
C ALA A 81 9.24 -32.65 15.59
N LEU A 82 8.23 -32.87 14.77
CA LEU A 82 8.35 -33.70 13.57
C LEU A 82 9.03 -32.86 12.47
N VAL A 83 10.06 -33.44 11.86
CA VAL A 83 10.78 -32.87 10.73
C VAL A 83 10.69 -33.82 9.54
N LYS A 84 10.61 -33.27 8.33
CA LYS A 84 10.74 -34.01 7.08
C LYS A 84 12.18 -33.90 6.60
N VAL A 85 12.81 -35.03 6.35
CA VAL A 85 14.24 -35.11 5.99
C VAL A 85 14.45 -36.00 4.77
N ILE A 86 15.51 -35.72 4.02
CA ILE A 86 16.07 -36.62 3.01
C ILE A 86 17.34 -37.20 3.60
N ILE A 87 17.39 -38.51 3.72
CA ILE A 87 18.56 -39.26 4.18
C ILE A 87 19.18 -39.96 2.97
N GLN A 88 20.35 -39.54 2.57
CA GLN A 88 21.14 -40.15 1.52
C GLN A 88 22.24 -41.00 2.14
N SER A 89 22.53 -42.16 1.57
CA SER A 89 23.58 -43.07 2.04
C SER A 89 24.49 -43.47 0.89
N ASN A 90 25.79 -43.62 1.19
CA ASN A 90 26.76 -44.17 0.25
C ASN A 90 26.42 -45.61 -0.14
N ASP A 91 25.68 -46.33 0.72
CA ASP A 91 25.18 -47.70 0.49
C ASP A 91 23.83 -47.73 -0.25
N GLY A 92 23.43 -46.60 -0.82
CA GLY A 92 22.19 -46.42 -1.56
C GLY A 92 20.92 -46.41 -0.71
N THR A 93 19.76 -46.57 -1.36
CA THR A 93 18.44 -46.44 -0.72
C THR A 93 18.27 -47.40 0.45
N SER A 94 18.79 -48.63 0.35
CA SER A 94 18.71 -49.63 1.43
C SER A 94 19.54 -49.22 2.64
N GLY A 95 20.72 -48.65 2.44
CA GLY A 95 21.57 -48.08 3.48
C GLY A 95 20.90 -46.93 4.21
N ALA A 96 20.26 -46.02 3.46
CA ALA A 96 19.50 -44.90 4.00
C ALA A 96 18.28 -45.38 4.85
N GLU A 97 17.55 -46.39 4.35
CA GLU A 97 16.42 -46.97 5.07
C GLU A 97 16.87 -47.66 6.36
N ASN A 98 17.94 -48.46 6.31
CA ASN A 98 18.54 -49.10 7.48
C ASN A 98 19.03 -48.07 8.52
N ALA A 99 19.61 -46.96 8.06
CA ALA A 99 20.03 -45.87 8.93
C ALA A 99 18.84 -45.22 9.65
N TYR A 100 17.75 -44.94 8.92
CA TYR A 100 16.50 -44.44 9.50
C TYR A 100 15.94 -45.40 10.56
N GLN A 101 15.83 -46.70 10.25
CA GLN A 101 15.32 -47.71 11.17
C GLN A 101 16.18 -47.79 12.43
N ALA A 102 17.48 -47.81 12.28
CA ALA A 102 18.41 -47.92 13.40
C ALA A 102 18.51 -46.65 14.26
N ALA A 103 18.11 -45.46 13.75
CA ALA A 103 17.96 -44.28 14.56
C ALA A 103 16.73 -44.29 15.46
N GLY A 104 15.83 -45.27 15.27
CA GLY A 104 14.61 -45.47 16.03
C GLY A 104 14.70 -46.45 17.18
N ASN A 105 15.84 -47.08 17.42
CA ASN A 105 15.99 -48.06 18.49
C ASN A 105 15.83 -47.43 19.88
N GLY A 106 14.67 -47.66 20.51
CA GLY A 106 14.38 -47.24 21.89
C GLY A 106 13.05 -46.52 22.11
N ASP A 107 12.52 -45.84 21.12
CA ASP A 107 11.18 -45.27 21.20
C ASP A 107 10.22 -46.03 20.30
N ALA A 108 9.06 -46.45 20.83
CA ALA A 108 7.98 -46.95 20.00
C ALA A 108 7.68 -45.94 18.89
N TYR A 109 7.67 -46.37 17.63
CA TYR A 109 7.29 -45.51 16.51
C TYR A 109 5.93 -44.88 16.82
N GLY A 110 5.89 -43.61 17.10
CA GLY A 110 4.62 -42.91 17.10
C GLY A 110 4.03 -42.98 15.68
N SER A 111 2.72 -43.11 15.55
CA SER A 111 2.00 -43.24 14.28
C SER A 111 2.30 -42.11 13.22
N ALA A 112 3.05 -41.10 13.61
CA ALA A 112 3.42 -39.96 12.79
C ALA A 112 4.84 -40.05 12.19
N GLU A 113 5.67 -41.03 12.55
CA GLU A 113 7.03 -41.19 12.03
C GLU A 113 7.05 -42.29 10.96
N SER A 114 7.58 -42.01 9.78
CA SER A 114 7.54 -42.94 8.64
C SER A 114 8.60 -42.64 7.60
N VAL A 115 8.97 -43.68 6.84
CA VAL A 115 9.61 -43.47 5.53
C VAL A 115 8.50 -43.10 4.55
N ASN A 116 8.58 -41.85 4.02
CA ASN A 116 7.54 -41.31 3.14
C ASN A 116 7.73 -41.78 1.71
N ARG A 117 9.00 -41.84 1.24
CA ARG A 117 9.32 -42.17 -0.15
C ARG A 117 10.73 -42.72 -0.28
N ARG A 118 10.91 -43.68 -1.19
CA ARG A 118 12.22 -44.19 -1.63
C ARG A 118 12.67 -43.42 -2.87
N LEU A 119 13.82 -42.77 -2.80
CA LEU A 119 14.39 -41.91 -3.83
C LEU A 119 15.59 -42.62 -4.48
N ARG A 120 15.31 -43.68 -5.27
CA ARG A 120 16.31 -44.60 -5.81
C ARG A 120 17.35 -43.91 -6.70
N LEU A 121 16.95 -42.86 -7.43
CA LEU A 121 17.85 -42.10 -8.33
C LEU A 121 19.06 -41.52 -7.59
N VAL A 122 18.87 -41.13 -6.33
CA VAL A 122 19.90 -40.49 -5.51
C VAL A 122 20.28 -41.30 -4.28
N GLY A 123 19.93 -42.59 -4.24
CA GLY A 123 20.28 -43.49 -3.15
C GLY A 123 19.73 -43.10 -1.77
N SER A 124 18.54 -42.50 -1.72
CA SER A 124 18.03 -41.83 -0.53
C SER A 124 16.62 -42.33 -0.15
N VAL A 125 16.18 -41.91 1.07
CA VAL A 125 14.79 -41.92 1.49
C VAL A 125 14.34 -40.57 1.99
N SER A 126 13.11 -40.17 1.67
CA SER A 126 12.42 -39.08 2.39
C SER A 126 11.70 -39.71 3.59
N ALA A 127 11.85 -39.10 4.76
CA ALA A 127 11.27 -39.62 6.00
C ALA A 127 10.74 -38.50 6.90
N THR A 128 9.74 -38.81 7.72
CA THR A 128 9.26 -37.99 8.81
C THR A 128 9.77 -38.56 10.11
N MET A 129 10.40 -37.76 10.95
CA MET A 129 10.96 -38.19 12.23
C MET A 129 11.00 -37.06 13.25
N LYS A 130 11.15 -37.40 14.55
CA LYS A 130 11.41 -36.40 15.59
C LYS A 130 12.79 -35.74 15.35
N ALA A 131 12.88 -34.41 15.51
CA ALA A 131 14.08 -33.64 15.23
C ALA A 131 15.32 -34.18 15.96
N ARG A 132 15.22 -34.58 17.25
CA ARG A 132 16.32 -35.19 18.01
C ARG A 132 16.97 -36.41 17.36
N ARG A 133 16.23 -37.15 16.52
CA ARG A 133 16.75 -38.34 15.83
C ARG A 133 17.74 -38.01 14.72
N VAL A 134 17.66 -36.79 14.18
CA VAL A 134 18.61 -36.31 13.18
C VAL A 134 20.03 -36.29 13.74
N LEU A 135 20.20 -35.94 15.02
CA LEU A 135 21.51 -35.97 15.72
C LEU A 135 22.04 -37.42 15.90
N VAL A 136 21.13 -38.42 15.98
CA VAL A 136 21.54 -39.85 16.03
C VAL A 136 22.04 -40.32 14.67
N LEU A 137 21.36 -39.87 13.59
CA LEU A 137 21.78 -40.15 12.22
C LEU A 137 23.15 -39.50 11.90
N ALA A 138 23.38 -38.27 12.38
CA ALA A 138 24.61 -37.52 12.15
C ALA A 138 25.88 -38.22 12.74
N ARG A 139 25.71 -39.20 13.61
CA ARG A 139 26.84 -40.00 14.18
C ARG A 139 27.22 -41.21 13.31
N ARG A 140 26.52 -41.43 12.20
CA ARG A 140 26.76 -42.56 11.32
C ARG A 140 27.54 -42.17 10.11
N PRO A 141 28.63 -42.83 9.75
CA PRO A 141 29.44 -42.48 8.59
C PRO A 141 28.67 -42.68 7.28
N GLY A 142 28.99 -41.88 6.27
CA GLY A 142 28.50 -42.04 4.91
C GLY A 142 27.04 -41.61 4.69
N LEU A 143 26.51 -40.76 5.57
CA LEU A 143 25.19 -40.18 5.42
C LEU A 143 25.23 -38.71 5.07
N THR A 144 24.33 -38.29 4.18
CA THR A 144 23.99 -36.88 3.95
C THR A 144 22.53 -36.69 4.39
N ILE A 145 22.29 -35.79 5.33
CA ILE A 145 20.98 -35.54 5.94
C ILE A 145 20.60 -34.11 5.69
N THR A 146 19.56 -33.91 4.86
CA THR A 146 19.06 -32.59 4.47
C THR A 146 17.58 -32.46 4.76
N SER A 147 17.11 -31.23 4.83
CA SER A 147 15.68 -30.94 4.92
C SER A 147 14.96 -31.37 3.65
N ASP A 148 13.84 -32.09 3.78
CA ASP A 148 12.87 -32.28 2.69
C ASP A 148 12.03 -31.01 2.59
N ALA A 149 12.68 -29.97 2.06
CA ALA A 149 12.14 -28.61 1.97
C ALA A 149 11.01 -28.55 0.93
N ARG A 150 10.07 -27.64 1.15
CA ARG A 150 9.05 -27.33 0.16
C ARG A 150 9.70 -26.61 -1.01
N ILE A 151 9.48 -27.10 -2.21
CA ILE A 151 9.82 -26.41 -3.44
C ILE A 151 8.60 -25.58 -3.82
N LYS A 152 8.78 -24.26 -3.90
CA LYS A 152 7.78 -23.32 -4.44
C LYS A 152 8.17 -23.03 -5.88
N LEU A 153 7.20 -23.08 -6.78
CA LEU A 153 7.38 -22.48 -8.10
C LEU A 153 7.50 -20.98 -7.87
N ASP A 154 8.62 -20.42 -8.24
CA ASP A 154 8.84 -18.98 -8.23
C ASP A 154 8.07 -18.40 -9.41
N SER A 155 6.77 -18.12 -9.19
CA SER A 155 5.95 -17.46 -10.19
C SER A 155 6.26 -15.97 -10.13
N THR A 156 6.90 -15.45 -11.15
CA THR A 156 6.95 -14.01 -11.37
C THR A 156 5.51 -13.50 -11.43
N PRO A 157 5.14 -12.46 -10.70
CA PRO A 157 3.81 -11.86 -10.80
C PRO A 157 3.47 -11.55 -12.26
N SER A 158 2.28 -11.92 -12.70
CA SER A 158 1.82 -11.70 -14.07
C SER A 158 0.39 -11.19 -14.08
N SER A 159 0.03 -10.41 -15.08
CA SER A 159 -1.34 -9.98 -15.30
C SER A 159 -1.67 -10.02 -16.78
N ASN A 160 -2.86 -10.53 -17.09
CA ASN A 160 -3.43 -10.48 -18.42
C ASN A 160 -4.16 -9.15 -18.67
N GLN A 161 -4.30 -8.33 -17.65
CA GLN A 161 -4.88 -7.00 -17.75
C GLN A 161 -3.85 -5.98 -18.24
N VAL A 162 -4.33 -4.93 -18.90
CA VAL A 162 -3.50 -3.88 -19.50
C VAL A 162 -2.96 -2.91 -18.45
N TRP A 163 -3.76 -2.60 -17.43
CA TRP A 163 -3.50 -1.53 -16.48
C TRP A 163 -2.15 -1.64 -15.72
N PRO A 164 -1.62 -2.82 -15.32
CA PRO A 164 -0.35 -2.86 -14.63
C PRO A 164 0.82 -2.41 -15.50
N THR A 165 0.66 -2.54 -16.83
CA THR A 165 1.66 -2.07 -17.81
C THR A 165 1.42 -0.60 -18.13
N ALA A 166 0.17 -0.22 -18.39
CA ALA A 166 -0.21 1.15 -18.71
C ALA A 166 0.23 2.13 -17.63
N GLU A 167 0.00 1.81 -16.37
CA GLU A 167 0.30 2.66 -15.22
C GLU A 167 1.71 2.48 -14.64
N GLY A 168 2.57 1.76 -15.36
CA GLY A 168 3.97 1.60 -14.98
C GLY A 168 4.22 0.80 -13.70
N LEU A 169 3.31 -0.09 -13.31
CA LEU A 169 3.43 -0.91 -12.13
C LEU A 169 4.28 -2.16 -12.38
N ARG A 170 4.12 -2.78 -13.54
CA ARG A 170 4.79 -4.03 -13.89
C ARG A 170 6.32 -3.98 -13.76
N PRO A 171 7.01 -2.88 -14.17
CA PRO A 171 8.46 -2.76 -13.97
C PRO A 171 8.90 -2.65 -12.51
N LEU A 172 7.95 -2.36 -11.59
CA LEU A 172 8.21 -2.22 -10.17
C LEU A 172 7.98 -3.50 -9.39
N TRP A 173 7.37 -4.52 -9.99
CA TRP A 173 7.16 -5.78 -9.31
C TRP A 173 8.49 -6.39 -8.92
N PRO A 174 8.68 -6.74 -7.64
CA PRO A 174 9.99 -7.11 -7.15
C PRO A 174 10.43 -8.45 -7.74
N ASP A 175 11.58 -8.42 -8.36
CA ASP A 175 12.34 -9.58 -8.82
C ASP A 175 13.38 -10.04 -7.79
N THR A 176 13.64 -9.23 -6.75
CA THR A 176 14.59 -9.52 -5.70
C THR A 176 13.93 -9.52 -4.31
N GLU A 177 14.47 -10.35 -3.40
CA GLU A 177 14.01 -10.42 -2.00
C GLU A 177 14.18 -9.07 -1.27
N GLN A 178 15.19 -8.30 -1.64
CA GLN A 178 15.42 -6.98 -1.05
C GLN A 178 14.21 -6.04 -1.22
N TYR A 179 13.63 -5.98 -2.41
CA TYR A 179 12.44 -5.14 -2.63
C TYR A 179 11.17 -5.76 -2.07
N ARG A 180 11.07 -7.10 -2.07
CA ARG A 180 9.94 -7.80 -1.42
C ARG A 180 9.87 -7.49 0.06
N SER A 181 11.00 -7.53 0.76
CA SER A 181 11.07 -7.22 2.19
C SER A 181 10.89 -5.75 2.52
N ALA A 182 11.20 -4.84 1.57
CA ALA A 182 11.05 -3.40 1.74
C ALA A 182 9.63 -2.89 1.49
N THR A 183 8.78 -3.66 0.79
CA THR A 183 7.41 -3.24 0.49
C THR A 183 6.58 -3.20 1.78
N PRO A 184 5.98 -2.04 2.14
CA PRO A 184 5.20 -1.93 3.36
C PRO A 184 3.87 -2.67 3.25
N THR A 185 3.22 -2.86 4.39
CA THR A 185 1.89 -3.42 4.49
C THR A 185 0.83 -2.40 4.07
N ILE A 186 -0.17 -2.85 3.32
CA ILE A 186 -1.37 -2.08 2.96
C ILE A 186 -2.52 -2.54 3.85
N ALA A 187 -3.15 -1.61 4.56
CA ALA A 187 -4.42 -1.86 5.24
C ALA A 187 -5.58 -1.65 4.27
N ILE A 188 -6.50 -2.59 4.23
CA ILE A 188 -7.73 -2.55 3.43
C ILE A 188 -8.90 -2.38 4.42
N VAL A 189 -9.56 -1.23 4.36
CA VAL A 189 -10.75 -0.90 5.15
C VAL A 189 -11.96 -1.10 4.24
N ASP A 190 -12.62 -2.26 4.36
CA ASP A 190 -13.61 -2.74 3.41
C ASP A 190 -14.52 -3.83 4.03
N SER A 191 -15.07 -4.72 3.24
CA SER A 191 -15.95 -5.84 3.64
C SER A 191 -15.20 -7.12 4.07
N GLY A 192 -13.92 -7.03 4.43
CA GLY A 192 -13.10 -8.18 4.78
C GLY A 192 -12.24 -8.70 3.62
N ILE A 193 -11.50 -9.77 3.84
CA ILE A 193 -10.69 -10.46 2.82
C ILE A 193 -10.82 -11.97 2.99
N ASP A 194 -11.19 -12.68 1.92
CA ASP A 194 -11.02 -14.14 1.86
C ASP A 194 -9.52 -14.48 1.76
N LYS A 195 -8.86 -14.45 2.90
CA LYS A 195 -7.40 -14.58 3.01
C LYS A 195 -6.85 -15.91 2.51
N ASN A 196 -7.68 -16.99 2.49
CA ASN A 196 -7.23 -18.34 2.14
C ASN A 196 -6.98 -18.52 0.63
N ARG A 197 -7.26 -17.51 -0.18
CA ARG A 197 -7.07 -17.55 -1.62
C ARG A 197 -5.59 -17.63 -2.00
N VAL A 198 -5.35 -18.23 -3.17
CA VAL A 198 -3.99 -18.29 -3.76
C VAL A 198 -3.42 -16.90 -4.04
N ASP A 199 -4.30 -15.93 -4.30
CA ASP A 199 -3.95 -14.52 -4.55
C ASP A 199 -3.23 -13.88 -3.35
N PHE A 200 -3.39 -14.45 -2.16
CA PHE A 200 -2.78 -13.97 -0.90
C PHE A 200 -1.87 -15.04 -0.27
N ASP A 201 -1.29 -15.92 -1.09
CA ASP A 201 -0.41 -17.02 -0.67
C ASP A 201 -1.06 -17.95 0.37
N GLY A 202 -2.37 -18.20 0.23
CA GLY A 202 -3.13 -19.03 1.17
C GLY A 202 -3.18 -18.45 2.58
N GLY A 203 -3.20 -17.12 2.69
CA GLY A 203 -3.28 -16.38 3.94
C GLY A 203 -1.94 -15.90 4.51
N ALA A 204 -0.81 -16.32 3.94
CA ALA A 204 0.50 -15.96 4.48
C ALA A 204 0.81 -14.45 4.39
N ARG A 205 0.15 -13.73 3.47
CA ARG A 205 0.34 -12.29 3.29
C ARG A 205 -0.72 -11.42 4.00
N VAL A 206 -1.81 -11.98 4.51
CA VAL A 206 -2.76 -11.26 5.36
C VAL A 206 -2.28 -11.41 6.81
N VAL A 207 -1.55 -10.41 7.29
CA VAL A 207 -0.83 -10.46 8.58
C VAL A 207 -1.69 -10.11 9.77
N ALA A 208 -2.82 -9.47 9.56
CA ALA A 208 -3.87 -9.23 10.55
C ALA A 208 -5.23 -9.19 9.85
N ASP A 209 -6.28 -9.60 10.58
CA ASP A 209 -7.64 -9.72 10.09
C ASP A 209 -8.58 -9.41 11.25
N GLN A 210 -9.33 -8.31 11.14
CA GLN A 210 -10.18 -7.79 12.20
C GLN A 210 -11.58 -7.54 11.66
N VAL A 211 -12.58 -8.10 12.32
CA VAL A 211 -13.99 -7.80 12.10
C VAL A 211 -14.36 -6.68 13.08
N ILE A 212 -14.72 -5.52 12.55
CA ILE A 212 -15.04 -4.32 13.32
C ILE A 212 -16.53 -4.04 13.28
N THR A 213 -17.16 -4.25 12.11
CA THR A 213 -18.60 -4.01 11.97
C THR A 213 -19.42 -4.89 12.91
N GLN A 214 -20.50 -4.32 13.42
CA GLN A 214 -21.52 -5.02 14.20
C GLN A 214 -22.80 -5.25 13.38
N LEU A 215 -22.82 -4.80 12.13
CA LEU A 215 -23.94 -5.00 11.22
C LEU A 215 -24.03 -6.47 10.79
N VAL A 216 -25.24 -6.96 10.64
CA VAL A 216 -25.55 -8.35 10.25
C VAL A 216 -26.49 -8.38 9.04
N PRO A 217 -26.44 -9.41 8.18
CA PRO A 217 -25.50 -10.53 8.24
C PRO A 217 -24.07 -10.09 7.89
N ASN A 218 -23.07 -10.72 8.54
CA ASN A 218 -21.66 -10.58 8.17
C ASN A 218 -21.03 -11.98 8.16
N SER A 219 -20.79 -12.51 6.98
CA SER A 219 -20.24 -13.84 6.78
C SER A 219 -18.72 -13.86 6.98
N PRO A 220 -18.15 -14.90 7.60
CA PRO A 220 -16.71 -14.97 7.86
C PRO A 220 -15.86 -14.85 6.59
N GLY A 221 -14.84 -14.02 6.67
CA GLY A 221 -13.89 -13.75 5.60
C GLY A 221 -14.28 -12.50 4.81
N ASP A 222 -15.17 -12.64 3.86
CA ASP A 222 -15.70 -11.53 3.07
C ASP A 222 -17.02 -11.96 2.41
N GLY A 223 -18.12 -11.73 3.11
CA GLY A 223 -19.45 -12.11 2.61
C GLY A 223 -19.95 -11.24 1.47
N ARG A 224 -19.48 -10.01 1.36
CA ARG A 224 -19.78 -9.12 0.23
C ARG A 224 -18.93 -9.45 -0.99
N GLY A 225 -17.63 -9.68 -0.80
CA GLY A 225 -16.66 -9.95 -1.85
C GLY A 225 -15.92 -8.71 -2.36
N HIS A 226 -16.35 -7.52 -1.99
CA HIS A 226 -15.75 -6.26 -2.45
C HIS A 226 -14.33 -6.07 -1.88
N GLY A 227 -14.12 -6.32 -0.59
CA GLY A 227 -12.81 -6.17 0.03
C GLY A 227 -11.77 -7.15 -0.49
N THR A 228 -12.17 -8.40 -0.80
CA THR A 228 -11.29 -9.37 -1.47
C THR A 228 -10.87 -8.90 -2.86
N PHE A 229 -11.80 -8.33 -3.61
CA PHE A 229 -11.53 -7.76 -4.92
C PHE A 229 -10.54 -6.59 -4.82
N VAL A 230 -10.81 -5.62 -3.94
CA VAL A 230 -9.95 -4.46 -3.65
C VAL A 230 -8.55 -4.91 -3.22
N ALA A 231 -8.45 -5.86 -2.29
CA ALA A 231 -7.18 -6.43 -1.86
C ALA A 231 -6.41 -7.10 -3.01
N GLY A 232 -7.13 -7.76 -3.92
CA GLY A 232 -6.57 -8.37 -5.12
C GLY A 232 -5.96 -7.34 -6.08
N ILE A 233 -6.66 -6.23 -6.32
CA ILE A 233 -6.14 -5.13 -7.14
C ILE A 233 -4.94 -4.46 -6.45
N ALA A 234 -4.99 -4.22 -5.15
CA ALA A 234 -3.87 -3.61 -4.43
C ALA A 234 -2.63 -4.50 -4.40
N ALA A 235 -2.79 -5.79 -4.08
CA ALA A 235 -1.65 -6.66 -3.74
C ALA A 235 -1.83 -8.14 -4.10
N GLY A 236 -2.76 -8.52 -4.95
CA GLY A 236 -2.91 -9.89 -5.40
C GLY A 236 -1.65 -10.42 -6.07
N SER A 237 -1.30 -11.71 -5.88
CA SER A 237 -0.19 -12.40 -6.55
C SER A 237 -0.66 -13.53 -7.46
N GLY A 238 -1.94 -13.55 -7.82
CA GLY A 238 -2.52 -14.53 -8.72
C GLY A 238 -1.82 -14.55 -10.08
N ALA A 239 -1.61 -15.74 -10.66
CA ALA A 239 -0.78 -15.94 -11.84
C ALA A 239 -1.18 -15.11 -13.08
N ASN A 240 -2.47 -14.76 -13.20
CA ASN A 240 -3.01 -14.02 -14.35
C ASN A 240 -3.53 -12.62 -14.00
N TYR A 241 -3.70 -12.32 -12.71
CA TYR A 241 -4.36 -11.11 -12.23
C TYR A 241 -3.59 -10.50 -11.05
N ALA A 242 -2.26 -10.44 -11.18
CA ALA A 242 -1.44 -9.79 -10.16
C ALA A 242 -1.80 -8.31 -10.03
N GLY A 243 -1.89 -7.86 -8.79
CA GLY A 243 -2.24 -6.50 -8.40
C GLY A 243 -1.07 -5.52 -8.50
N ALA A 244 -1.29 -4.30 -8.01
CA ALA A 244 -0.32 -3.20 -8.11
C ALA A 244 0.97 -3.46 -7.33
N ALA A 245 0.88 -4.06 -6.13
CA ALA A 245 2.02 -4.37 -5.27
C ALA A 245 2.00 -5.84 -4.81
N PRO A 246 2.26 -6.83 -5.70
CA PRO A 246 2.04 -8.25 -5.42
C PRO A 246 2.94 -8.83 -4.31
N ALA A 247 3.92 -8.08 -3.84
CA ALA A 247 4.77 -8.45 -2.70
C ALA A 247 4.30 -7.83 -1.36
N ALA A 248 3.38 -6.88 -1.37
CA ALA A 248 2.89 -6.24 -0.15
C ALA A 248 2.15 -7.24 0.75
N LYS A 249 2.33 -7.08 2.04
CA LYS A 249 1.47 -7.70 3.04
C LYS A 249 0.18 -6.90 3.16
N LEU A 250 -0.85 -7.52 3.66
CA LEU A 250 -2.18 -6.95 3.83
C LEU A 250 -2.62 -7.03 5.29
N VAL A 251 -3.39 -6.04 5.69
CA VAL A 251 -4.23 -6.07 6.89
C VAL A 251 -5.67 -5.92 6.43
N SER A 252 -6.53 -6.82 6.86
CA SER A 252 -7.98 -6.82 6.61
C SER A 252 -8.69 -6.15 7.78
N LEU A 253 -9.47 -5.11 7.50
CA LEU A 253 -10.33 -4.44 8.46
C LEU A 253 -11.75 -4.46 7.90
N ASP A 254 -12.53 -5.42 8.36
CA ASP A 254 -13.90 -5.64 7.94
C ASP A 254 -14.83 -4.69 8.69
N VAL A 255 -15.33 -3.68 7.96
CA VAL A 255 -16.21 -2.63 8.47
C VAL A 255 -17.62 -2.72 7.88
N MET A 256 -17.88 -3.66 6.94
CA MET A 256 -19.14 -3.77 6.21
C MET A 256 -19.83 -5.12 6.48
N ASN A 257 -21.13 -5.15 6.33
CA ASN A 257 -21.90 -6.39 6.30
C ASN A 257 -21.95 -7.01 4.88
N ASP A 258 -22.64 -8.15 4.73
CA ASP A 258 -22.77 -8.86 3.45
C ASP A 258 -23.56 -8.05 2.38
N ALA A 259 -24.27 -7.00 2.77
CA ALA A 259 -24.93 -6.07 1.86
C ALA A 259 -24.04 -4.88 1.45
N GLY A 260 -22.77 -4.82 1.93
CA GLY A 260 -21.84 -3.73 1.64
C GLY A 260 -22.10 -2.45 2.44
N MET A 261 -22.86 -2.52 3.52
CA MET A 261 -23.17 -1.39 4.39
C MET A 261 -22.20 -1.30 5.56
N ALA A 262 -21.77 -0.07 5.89
CA ALA A 262 -20.92 0.24 7.03
C ALA A 262 -21.54 1.38 7.87
N ARG A 263 -21.11 1.48 9.14
CA ARG A 263 -21.33 2.68 9.94
C ARG A 263 -20.07 3.53 9.94
N THR A 264 -20.22 4.85 9.92
CA THR A 264 -19.07 5.78 10.03
C THR A 264 -18.23 5.50 11.28
N SER A 265 -18.86 5.12 12.40
CA SER A 265 -18.16 4.72 13.62
C SER A 265 -17.27 3.50 13.46
N ASP A 266 -17.68 2.50 12.64
CA ASP A 266 -16.90 1.30 12.38
C ASP A 266 -15.67 1.64 11.52
N VAL A 267 -15.83 2.53 10.53
CA VAL A 267 -14.72 3.02 9.70
C VAL A 267 -13.72 3.84 10.53
N ILE A 268 -14.20 4.69 11.45
CA ILE A 268 -13.35 5.42 12.39
C ILE A 268 -12.61 4.45 13.33
N ALA A 269 -13.28 3.40 13.81
CA ALA A 269 -12.65 2.37 14.65
C ALA A 269 -11.57 1.60 13.88
N ALA A 270 -11.76 1.35 12.58
CA ALA A 270 -10.73 0.78 11.72
C ALA A 270 -9.52 1.72 11.58
N ALA A 271 -9.74 3.02 11.37
CA ALA A 271 -8.67 4.02 11.34
C ALA A 271 -7.91 4.07 12.68
N GLN A 272 -8.60 4.03 13.81
CA GLN A 272 -7.98 3.94 15.12
C GLN A 272 -7.13 2.67 15.24
N TRP A 273 -7.64 1.51 14.85
CA TRP A 273 -6.90 0.26 14.89
C TRP A 273 -5.60 0.34 14.05
N ILE A 274 -5.68 0.90 12.83
CA ILE A 274 -4.49 1.14 12.00
C ILE A 274 -3.47 2.01 12.73
N TYR A 275 -3.92 3.14 13.31
CA TYR A 275 -3.06 4.07 14.02
C TYR A 275 -2.31 3.41 15.18
N GLU A 276 -2.99 2.57 15.94
CA GLU A 276 -2.43 1.86 17.10
C GLU A 276 -1.47 0.73 16.72
N HIS A 277 -1.65 0.12 15.53
CA HIS A 277 -0.91 -1.07 15.11
C HIS A 277 0.03 -0.85 13.90
N LYS A 278 0.10 0.37 13.36
CA LYS A 278 0.89 0.68 12.15
C LYS A 278 2.36 0.28 12.27
N ASP A 279 2.96 0.50 13.42
CA ASP A 279 4.37 0.18 13.64
C ASP A 279 4.58 -1.33 13.82
N GLN A 280 3.64 -2.04 14.46
CA GLN A 280 3.68 -3.49 14.66
C GLN A 280 3.65 -4.25 13.33
N TYR A 281 2.81 -3.83 12.40
CA TYR A 281 2.61 -4.50 11.11
C TYR A 281 3.27 -3.78 9.93
N ASN A 282 4.04 -2.72 10.18
CA ASN A 282 4.64 -1.87 9.16
C ASN A 282 3.60 -1.35 8.16
N ILE A 283 2.46 -0.86 8.65
CA ILE A 283 1.39 -0.29 7.82
C ILE A 283 1.81 1.13 7.44
N ARG A 284 2.03 1.37 6.16
CA ARG A 284 2.40 2.67 5.63
C ARG A 284 1.42 3.18 4.58
N VAL A 285 0.46 2.35 4.18
CA VAL A 285 -0.61 2.68 3.24
C VAL A 285 -1.92 2.14 3.79
N ALA A 286 -3.00 2.93 3.68
CA ALA A 286 -4.36 2.52 4.00
C ALA A 286 -5.28 2.86 2.83
N ASN A 287 -6.07 1.91 2.37
CA ASN A 287 -7.02 2.05 1.29
C ASN A 287 -8.44 2.06 1.85
N PHE A 288 -9.21 3.10 1.50
CA PHE A 288 -10.62 3.26 1.82
C PHE A 288 -11.41 3.33 0.51
N SER A 289 -11.87 2.18 0.03
CA SER A 289 -12.70 2.09 -1.16
C SER A 289 -14.18 2.27 -0.80
N LEU A 290 -14.49 3.33 -0.06
CA LEU A 290 -15.80 3.65 0.51
C LEU A 290 -15.99 5.17 0.66
N HIS A 291 -17.22 5.60 0.86
CA HIS A 291 -17.55 6.97 1.25
C HIS A 291 -18.79 7.02 2.18
N ALA A 292 -18.91 8.09 2.96
CA ALA A 292 -20.12 8.37 3.73
C ALA A 292 -21.30 8.68 2.80
N THR A 293 -22.51 8.46 3.28
CA THR A 293 -23.74 8.75 2.51
C THR A 293 -24.25 10.19 2.68
N ALA A 294 -23.77 10.92 3.70
CA ALA A 294 -24.10 12.30 3.94
C ALA A 294 -22.94 13.22 3.52
N PRO A 295 -23.20 14.27 2.72
CA PRO A 295 -22.18 15.25 2.37
C PRO A 295 -21.70 16.02 3.60
N SER A 296 -20.42 16.36 3.66
CA SER A 296 -19.82 16.99 4.84
C SER A 296 -18.68 17.95 4.50
N ASN A 297 -18.35 18.83 5.43
CA ASN A 297 -17.15 19.63 5.41
C ASN A 297 -16.02 18.89 6.12
N PHE A 298 -14.85 18.78 5.51
CA PHE A 298 -13.72 18.07 6.12
C PHE A 298 -13.32 18.65 7.49
N THR A 299 -13.51 19.95 7.69
CA THR A 299 -13.18 20.63 8.94
C THR A 299 -14.01 20.16 10.15
N THR A 300 -15.17 19.58 9.90
CA THR A 300 -16.11 19.15 10.96
C THR A 300 -16.37 17.65 10.98
N ASP A 301 -16.14 16.96 9.88
CA ASP A 301 -16.42 15.53 9.75
C ASP A 301 -15.47 14.68 10.63
N PRO A 302 -15.98 13.77 11.45
CA PRO A 302 -15.16 12.93 12.31
C PRO A 302 -14.38 11.85 11.53
N LEU A 303 -14.86 11.41 10.36
CA LEU A 303 -14.16 10.45 9.52
C LEU A 303 -12.95 11.11 8.84
N ASP A 304 -13.12 12.36 8.34
CA ASP A 304 -12.00 13.14 7.81
C ASP A 304 -10.91 13.33 8.87
N LYS A 305 -11.30 13.69 10.09
CA LYS A 305 -10.35 13.80 11.22
C LYS A 305 -9.64 12.48 11.54
N ALA A 306 -10.31 11.35 11.36
CA ALA A 306 -9.68 10.05 11.57
C ALA A 306 -8.64 9.72 10.49
N VAL A 307 -8.91 10.01 9.22
CA VAL A 307 -7.95 9.79 8.13
C VAL A 307 -6.81 10.81 8.14
N GLU A 308 -7.07 12.09 8.54
CA GLU A 308 -6.02 13.06 8.83
C GLU A 308 -5.06 12.55 9.93
N LYS A 309 -5.58 11.94 10.98
CA LYS A 309 -4.77 11.38 12.07
C LYS A 309 -3.86 10.26 11.57
N LEU A 310 -4.32 9.42 10.64
CA LEU A 310 -3.49 8.43 9.96
C LEU A 310 -2.41 9.10 9.12
N TRP A 311 -2.79 10.12 8.34
CA TRP A 311 -1.89 10.87 7.46
C TRP A 311 -0.73 11.48 8.24
N PHE A 312 -1.04 12.26 9.28
CA PHE A 312 -0.04 12.88 10.14
C PHE A 312 0.74 11.87 10.99
N GLY A 313 0.17 10.67 11.19
CA GLY A 313 0.82 9.52 11.81
C GLY A 313 1.77 8.75 10.89
N GLY A 314 1.94 9.20 9.63
CA GLY A 314 2.86 8.61 8.66
C GLY A 314 2.28 7.47 7.80
N VAL A 315 0.95 7.33 7.74
CA VAL A 315 0.25 6.39 6.88
C VAL A 315 -0.33 7.12 5.67
N THR A 316 0.07 6.75 4.47
CA THR A 316 -0.50 7.29 3.22
C THR A 316 -1.92 6.76 3.07
N VAL A 317 -2.90 7.63 3.12
CA VAL A 317 -4.32 7.30 2.97
C VAL A 317 -4.74 7.51 1.52
N VAL A 318 -5.35 6.48 0.92
CA VAL A 318 -5.86 6.50 -0.45
C VAL A 318 -7.36 6.19 -0.41
N VAL A 319 -8.15 7.01 -1.08
CA VAL A 319 -9.61 7.01 -0.99
C VAL A 319 -10.24 7.05 -2.37
N ALA A 320 -11.35 6.35 -2.56
CA ALA A 320 -12.16 6.45 -3.78
C ALA A 320 -12.88 7.81 -3.87
N ALA A 321 -12.96 8.38 -5.08
CA ALA A 321 -13.67 9.64 -5.30
C ALA A 321 -15.20 9.51 -5.22
N GLY A 322 -15.73 8.32 -5.50
CA GLY A 322 -17.16 8.02 -5.61
C GLY A 322 -17.62 7.77 -7.05
N ASN A 323 -18.76 7.10 -7.19
CA ASN A 323 -19.30 6.66 -8.49
C ASN A 323 -20.59 7.40 -8.88
N TYR A 324 -20.83 8.56 -8.28
CA TYR A 324 -22.02 9.40 -8.49
C TYR A 324 -21.76 10.56 -9.48
N GLY A 325 -20.70 10.43 -10.30
CA GLY A 325 -20.49 11.34 -11.43
C GLY A 325 -21.58 11.23 -12.48
N HIS A 326 -21.72 12.24 -13.32
CA HIS A 326 -22.68 12.29 -14.42
C HIS A 326 -22.09 13.03 -15.63
N SER A 327 -22.74 12.88 -16.80
CA SER A 327 -22.25 13.45 -18.07
C SER A 327 -22.40 14.96 -18.18
N ASP A 328 -23.24 15.58 -17.33
CA ASP A 328 -23.65 16.97 -17.48
C ASP A 328 -22.69 17.98 -16.84
N GLY A 329 -21.62 17.50 -16.19
CA GLY A 329 -20.62 18.34 -15.57
C GLY A 329 -20.01 17.74 -14.30
N PRO A 330 -19.29 18.54 -13.50
CA PRO A 330 -18.70 18.07 -12.26
C PRO A 330 -19.78 17.81 -11.18
N SER A 331 -19.72 16.62 -10.58
CA SER A 331 -20.63 16.22 -9.48
C SER A 331 -20.22 16.80 -8.11
N GLY A 332 -19.00 17.35 -8.01
CA GLY A 332 -18.33 17.54 -6.73
C GLY A 332 -17.79 16.22 -6.14
N VAL A 333 -16.98 16.32 -5.11
CA VAL A 333 -16.57 15.22 -4.24
C VAL A 333 -16.90 15.62 -2.82
N LEU A 334 -18.10 15.27 -2.37
CA LEU A 334 -18.75 15.90 -1.24
C LEU A 334 -18.77 15.05 0.04
N PHE A 335 -18.34 13.78 -0.07
CA PHE A 335 -18.50 12.78 0.98
C PHE A 335 -17.14 12.41 1.60
N ALA A 336 -17.13 12.30 2.93
CA ALA A 336 -15.97 11.82 3.66
C ALA A 336 -15.69 10.33 3.34
N PRO A 337 -14.41 9.89 3.26
CA PRO A 337 -13.20 10.70 3.42
C PRO A 337 -12.62 11.22 2.10
N GLY A 338 -13.34 11.12 0.96
CA GLY A 338 -12.91 11.57 -0.36
C GLY A 338 -12.78 13.09 -0.50
N ASN A 339 -13.51 13.85 0.33
CA ASN A 339 -13.47 15.31 0.35
C ASN A 339 -12.29 15.90 1.16
N ASP A 340 -11.58 15.07 1.93
CA ASP A 340 -10.44 15.52 2.75
C ASP A 340 -9.26 15.99 1.88
N PRO A 341 -8.72 17.21 2.08
CA PRO A 341 -7.67 17.76 1.22
C PRO A 341 -6.29 17.13 1.42
N PHE A 342 -6.03 16.51 2.57
CA PHE A 342 -4.72 15.90 2.86
C PHE A 342 -4.53 14.59 2.14
N VAL A 343 -5.54 13.74 2.07
CA VAL A 343 -5.46 12.37 1.54
C VAL A 343 -5.36 12.33 0.02
N ILE A 344 -5.11 11.15 -0.55
CA ILE A 344 -5.10 10.94 -2.00
C ILE A 344 -6.47 10.42 -2.43
N THR A 345 -7.28 11.27 -3.01
CA THR A 345 -8.57 10.89 -3.59
C THR A 345 -8.37 10.48 -5.05
N VAL A 346 -8.91 9.34 -5.43
CA VAL A 346 -8.64 8.69 -6.71
C VAL A 346 -9.89 8.58 -7.56
N GLY A 347 -9.86 9.18 -8.75
CA GLY A 347 -10.86 9.01 -9.81
C GLY A 347 -10.58 7.78 -10.68
N ALA A 348 -11.57 7.38 -11.46
CA ALA A 348 -11.42 6.25 -12.38
C ALA A 348 -11.04 6.69 -13.80
N VAL A 349 -10.26 5.86 -14.49
CA VAL A 349 -9.93 5.97 -15.90
C VAL A 349 -10.39 4.69 -16.62
N ASP A 350 -10.93 4.84 -17.81
CA ASP A 350 -11.09 3.78 -18.80
C ASP A 350 -9.85 3.76 -19.71
N LEU A 351 -9.19 2.63 -19.77
CA LEU A 351 -7.99 2.47 -20.61
C LEU A 351 -8.33 2.10 -22.06
N ASP A 352 -9.57 1.81 -22.38
CA ASP A 352 -10.02 1.31 -23.69
C ASP A 352 -9.11 0.18 -24.23
N GLY A 353 -8.69 -0.72 -23.34
CA GLY A 353 -7.78 -1.83 -23.66
C GLY A 353 -6.39 -1.44 -24.14
N SER A 354 -5.97 -0.18 -23.97
CA SER A 354 -4.74 0.41 -24.49
C SER A 354 -3.71 0.68 -23.39
N VAL A 355 -2.42 0.67 -23.72
CA VAL A 355 -1.33 1.18 -22.87
C VAL A 355 -1.03 2.66 -23.13
N ARG A 356 -1.69 3.25 -24.14
CA ARG A 356 -1.43 4.62 -24.58
C ARG A 356 -2.44 5.56 -23.93
N VAL A 357 -1.96 6.47 -23.11
CA VAL A 357 -2.79 7.46 -22.41
C VAL A 357 -3.62 8.36 -23.36
N SER A 358 -3.22 8.49 -24.62
CA SER A 358 -4.00 9.23 -25.63
C SER A 358 -5.34 8.58 -25.98
N ASN A 359 -5.56 7.34 -25.59
CA ASN A 359 -6.80 6.59 -25.84
C ASN A 359 -7.62 6.42 -24.56
N HIS A 360 -7.14 6.98 -23.45
CA HIS A 360 -7.78 6.83 -22.15
C HIS A 360 -8.77 7.97 -21.93
N ASP A 361 -9.86 7.67 -21.25
CA ASP A 361 -10.92 8.62 -20.91
C ASP A 361 -11.35 8.44 -19.44
N VAL A 362 -12.09 9.40 -18.91
CA VAL A 362 -12.71 9.33 -17.58
C VAL A 362 -14.17 8.96 -17.74
N PRO A 363 -14.61 7.82 -17.20
CA PRO A 363 -16.01 7.42 -17.23
C PRO A 363 -16.90 8.47 -16.56
N SER A 364 -18.07 8.73 -17.13
CA SER A 364 -19.00 9.76 -16.64
C SER A 364 -19.43 9.58 -15.17
N TRP A 365 -19.49 8.33 -14.70
CA TRP A 365 -19.83 8.01 -13.31
C TRP A 365 -18.71 8.30 -12.30
N SER A 366 -17.47 8.54 -12.73
CA SER A 366 -16.38 8.91 -11.82
C SER A 366 -16.58 10.32 -11.28
N ALA A 367 -16.77 10.45 -9.97
CA ALA A 367 -17.02 11.74 -9.33
C ALA A 367 -15.77 12.64 -9.41
N TYR A 368 -16.01 13.92 -9.71
CA TYR A 368 -14.97 14.95 -9.75
C TYR A 368 -15.55 16.34 -9.52
N GLY A 369 -14.72 17.31 -9.22
CA GLY A 369 -15.11 18.70 -9.02
C GLY A 369 -14.61 19.25 -7.69
N TYR A 370 -15.42 20.09 -7.04
CA TYR A 370 -15.05 20.75 -5.81
C TYR A 370 -15.71 20.09 -4.59
N THR A 371 -15.03 20.09 -3.46
CA THR A 371 -15.63 19.78 -2.15
C THR A 371 -16.44 20.97 -1.64
N TYR A 372 -17.21 20.78 -0.57
CA TYR A 372 -17.90 21.90 0.09
C TYR A 372 -16.93 22.97 0.64
N ASP A 373 -15.70 22.58 0.95
CA ASP A 373 -14.65 23.47 1.44
C ASP A 373 -13.85 24.10 0.28
N GLY A 374 -14.23 23.84 -1.00
CA GLY A 374 -13.66 24.42 -2.21
C GLY A 374 -12.38 23.75 -2.72
N PHE A 375 -12.01 22.59 -2.21
CA PHE A 375 -10.87 21.84 -2.73
C PHE A 375 -11.26 21.05 -3.97
N ARG A 376 -10.38 21.08 -4.97
CA ARG A 376 -10.59 20.33 -6.20
C ARG A 376 -10.22 18.85 -6.02
N LYS A 377 -11.07 17.95 -6.47
CA LYS A 377 -10.92 16.50 -6.41
C LYS A 377 -11.28 15.86 -7.77
N PRO A 378 -10.73 14.67 -8.08
CA PRO A 378 -9.72 13.91 -7.35
C PRO A 378 -8.32 14.54 -7.49
N GLU A 379 -7.34 14.13 -6.69
CA GLU A 379 -5.94 14.50 -6.92
C GLU A 379 -5.37 13.81 -8.14
N ILE A 380 -5.68 12.53 -8.32
CA ILE A 380 -5.12 11.66 -9.37
C ILE A 380 -6.17 10.64 -9.78
N SER A 381 -6.01 10.04 -10.95
CA SER A 381 -6.87 8.94 -11.40
C SER A 381 -6.07 7.70 -11.75
N ALA A 382 -6.73 6.55 -11.74
CA ALA A 382 -6.18 5.27 -12.13
C ALA A 382 -7.23 4.40 -12.84
N ALA A 383 -6.79 3.31 -13.46
CA ALA A 383 -7.69 2.34 -14.07
C ALA A 383 -8.77 1.90 -13.08
N GLY A 384 -10.02 2.09 -13.45
CA GLY A 384 -11.17 1.77 -12.61
C GLY A 384 -12.32 1.11 -13.39
N ARG A 385 -12.21 0.97 -14.73
CA ARG A 385 -13.24 0.37 -15.57
C ARG A 385 -12.81 -1.02 -16.04
N TYR A 386 -13.73 -1.97 -16.00
CA TYR A 386 -13.54 -3.37 -16.43
C TYR A 386 -12.38 -4.10 -15.72
N MET A 387 -12.15 -3.75 -14.47
CA MET A 387 -11.12 -4.37 -13.64
C MET A 387 -11.48 -5.80 -13.32
N VAL A 388 -10.51 -6.73 -13.38
CA VAL A 388 -10.72 -8.13 -12.97
C VAL A 388 -9.94 -8.37 -11.67
N GLY A 389 -10.67 -8.82 -10.66
CA GLY A 389 -10.12 -9.14 -9.34
C GLY A 389 -10.72 -10.44 -8.76
N PRO A 390 -10.08 -10.97 -7.71
CA PRO A 390 -10.55 -12.18 -7.05
C PRO A 390 -11.87 -11.93 -6.29
N ILE A 391 -12.74 -12.94 -6.28
CA ILE A 391 -14.03 -12.89 -5.59
C ILE A 391 -14.27 -14.20 -4.82
N PRO A 392 -14.75 -14.18 -3.57
CA PRO A 392 -15.19 -15.39 -2.87
C PRO A 392 -16.36 -16.07 -3.57
N ALA A 393 -16.38 -17.38 -3.57
CA ALA A 393 -17.42 -18.15 -4.27
C ALA A 393 -18.84 -17.94 -3.71
N ASN A 394 -18.93 -17.54 -2.45
CA ASN A 394 -20.17 -17.27 -1.73
C ASN A 394 -20.49 -15.78 -1.55
N ALA A 395 -19.75 -14.90 -2.22
CA ALA A 395 -19.95 -13.46 -2.12
C ALA A 395 -21.34 -13.06 -2.65
N THR A 396 -22.02 -12.17 -1.93
CA THR A 396 -23.32 -11.62 -2.35
C THR A 396 -23.19 -10.86 -3.66
N LEU A 397 -22.10 -10.12 -3.85
CA LEU A 397 -21.82 -9.41 -5.10
C LEU A 397 -21.75 -10.34 -6.32
N LEU A 398 -21.15 -11.53 -6.18
CA LEU A 398 -21.11 -12.53 -7.24
C LEU A 398 -22.50 -13.12 -7.52
N ALA A 399 -23.34 -13.29 -6.48
CA ALA A 399 -24.69 -13.78 -6.62
C ALA A 399 -25.62 -12.74 -7.28
N GLU A 400 -25.38 -11.46 -7.02
CA GLU A 400 -26.15 -10.33 -7.60
C GLU A 400 -25.80 -10.10 -9.08
N LYS A 401 -24.53 -10.28 -9.47
CA LYS A 401 -24.02 -10.02 -10.83
C LYS A 401 -23.22 -11.21 -11.38
N PRO A 402 -23.87 -12.39 -11.56
CA PRO A 402 -23.18 -13.60 -12.00
C PRO A 402 -22.61 -13.49 -13.43
N GLU A 403 -23.17 -12.62 -14.27
CA GLU A 403 -22.70 -12.33 -15.63
C GLU A 403 -21.30 -11.70 -15.66
N ASN A 404 -20.89 -11.04 -14.59
CA ASN A 404 -19.57 -10.44 -14.44
C ASN A 404 -18.48 -11.44 -14.00
N ALA A 405 -18.85 -12.71 -13.78
CA ALA A 405 -17.89 -13.75 -13.42
C ALA A 405 -16.85 -13.97 -14.54
N VAL A 406 -15.58 -14.07 -14.16
CA VAL A 406 -14.45 -14.34 -15.05
C VAL A 406 -13.79 -15.65 -14.65
N GLY A 407 -14.09 -16.72 -15.38
CA GLY A 407 -13.60 -18.05 -15.04
C GLY A 407 -14.04 -18.47 -13.63
N THR A 408 -13.14 -19.10 -12.86
CA THR A 408 -13.44 -19.55 -11.50
C THR A 408 -12.76 -18.64 -10.48
N GLY A 409 -13.56 -17.98 -9.62
CA GLY A 409 -13.08 -17.20 -8.49
C GLY A 409 -12.57 -15.80 -8.82
N TYR A 410 -12.92 -15.27 -9.99
CA TYR A 410 -12.67 -13.89 -10.38
C TYR A 410 -13.95 -13.25 -10.93
N MET A 411 -14.01 -11.94 -10.89
CA MET A 411 -15.13 -11.14 -11.36
C MET A 411 -14.60 -9.89 -12.07
N ARG A 412 -15.42 -9.31 -12.98
CA ARG A 412 -15.12 -8.03 -13.65
C ARG A 412 -16.03 -6.96 -13.09
N LEU A 413 -15.43 -5.88 -12.58
CA LEU A 413 -16.17 -4.75 -11.98
C LEU A 413 -15.58 -3.42 -12.44
N SER A 414 -16.37 -2.36 -12.27
CA SER A 414 -15.95 -0.97 -12.53
C SER A 414 -16.28 -0.11 -11.30
N GLY A 415 -15.46 0.90 -11.02
CA GLY A 415 -15.65 1.81 -9.89
C GLY A 415 -14.38 2.52 -9.47
N THR A 416 -14.49 3.70 -8.88
CA THR A 416 -13.38 4.39 -8.22
C THR A 416 -12.83 3.58 -7.05
N SER A 417 -13.67 2.68 -6.47
CA SER A 417 -13.27 1.69 -5.47
C SER A 417 -12.18 0.74 -5.95
N PHE A 418 -12.04 0.55 -7.27
CA PHE A 418 -11.01 -0.31 -7.88
C PHE A 418 -9.84 0.51 -8.43
N ALA A 419 -10.02 1.81 -8.66
CA ALA A 419 -8.94 2.74 -8.98
C ALA A 419 -8.10 3.09 -7.73
N ALA A 420 -8.73 3.29 -6.58
CA ALA A 420 -8.04 3.58 -5.33
C ALA A 420 -6.99 2.52 -4.95
N PRO A 421 -7.27 1.20 -4.97
CA PRO A 421 -6.27 0.18 -4.64
C PRO A 421 -5.11 0.10 -5.64
N VAL A 422 -5.28 0.51 -6.90
CA VAL A 422 -4.16 0.66 -7.84
C VAL A 422 -3.18 1.71 -7.31
N VAL A 423 -3.69 2.88 -6.89
CA VAL A 423 -2.86 3.96 -6.32
C VAL A 423 -2.29 3.56 -4.96
N ALA A 424 -3.03 2.82 -4.13
CA ALA A 424 -2.52 2.31 -2.86
C ALA A 424 -1.33 1.36 -3.07
N GLY A 425 -1.42 0.45 -4.03
CA GLY A 425 -0.30 -0.40 -4.42
C GLY A 425 0.87 0.39 -5.02
N ALA A 426 0.59 1.40 -5.86
CA ALA A 426 1.62 2.32 -6.38
C ALA A 426 2.35 3.06 -5.26
N ALA A 427 1.63 3.55 -4.24
CA ALA A 427 2.19 4.18 -3.06
C ALA A 427 3.11 3.21 -2.28
N ALA A 428 2.69 1.94 -2.11
CA ALA A 428 3.52 0.92 -1.48
C ALA A 428 4.80 0.63 -2.27
N GLN A 429 4.73 0.62 -3.60
CA GLN A 429 5.92 0.47 -4.48
C GLN A 429 6.86 1.68 -4.41
N VAL A 430 6.32 2.90 -4.30
CA VAL A 430 7.11 4.12 -4.07
C VAL A 430 7.83 4.02 -2.73
N LEU A 431 7.11 3.67 -1.65
CA LEU A 431 7.67 3.52 -0.31
C LEU A 431 8.70 2.40 -0.20
N ALA A 432 8.58 1.32 -0.99
CA ALA A 432 9.61 0.28 -1.04
C ALA A 432 10.98 0.81 -1.52
N ARG A 433 10.99 1.88 -2.31
CA ARG A 433 12.18 2.55 -2.83
C ARG A 433 12.60 3.76 -2.02
N HIS A 434 11.64 4.40 -1.39
CA HIS A 434 11.80 5.60 -0.57
C HIS A 434 11.19 5.39 0.83
N PRO A 435 11.73 4.49 1.66
CA PRO A 435 11.09 4.06 2.92
C PRO A 435 10.98 5.18 3.97
N SER A 436 11.73 6.26 3.82
CA SER A 436 11.69 7.42 4.72
C SER A 436 10.71 8.51 4.29
N TRP A 437 10.05 8.39 3.13
CA TRP A 437 9.15 9.43 2.66
C TRP A 437 7.89 9.52 3.50
N THR A 438 7.44 10.76 3.69
CA THR A 438 6.16 11.07 4.33
C THR A 438 4.99 10.83 3.37
N PRO A 439 3.75 10.73 3.88
CA PRO A 439 2.56 10.68 3.03
C PRO A 439 2.50 11.83 2.00
N ASP A 440 2.87 13.06 2.39
CA ASP A 440 2.91 14.21 1.49
C ASP A 440 3.91 14.02 0.35
N GLN A 441 5.09 13.48 0.65
CA GLN A 441 6.08 13.19 -0.38
C GLN A 441 5.61 12.08 -1.33
N VAL A 442 4.92 11.06 -0.82
CA VAL A 442 4.31 10.01 -1.65
C VAL A 442 3.23 10.59 -2.55
N LYS A 443 2.29 11.38 -1.98
CA LYS A 443 1.25 12.11 -2.73
C LYS A 443 1.87 12.97 -3.81
N GLY A 444 2.85 13.80 -3.46
CA GLY A 444 3.54 14.69 -4.39
C GLY A 444 4.29 13.95 -5.50
N ALA A 445 4.92 12.83 -5.21
CA ALA A 445 5.61 12.02 -6.23
C ALA A 445 4.62 11.39 -7.22
N LEU A 446 3.50 10.84 -6.73
CA LEU A 446 2.46 10.27 -7.57
C LEU A 446 1.84 11.34 -8.47
N MET A 447 1.47 12.49 -7.91
CA MET A 447 0.89 13.60 -8.66
C MET A 447 1.87 14.17 -9.71
N LYS A 448 3.14 14.38 -9.32
CA LYS A 448 4.19 14.89 -10.23
C LYS A 448 4.47 13.96 -11.40
N ALA A 449 4.33 12.67 -11.20
CA ALA A 449 4.62 11.64 -12.20
C ALA A 449 3.41 11.29 -13.07
N ALA A 450 2.23 11.80 -12.75
CA ALA A 450 0.98 11.50 -13.45
C ALA A 450 1.05 11.88 -14.94
N ARG A 451 0.24 11.23 -15.74
CA ARG A 451 0.15 11.44 -17.18
C ARG A 451 -1.17 12.15 -17.50
N TYR A 452 -1.10 13.21 -18.24
CA TYR A 452 -2.30 13.93 -18.65
C TYR A 452 -3.22 13.05 -19.53
N VAL A 453 -4.49 13.00 -19.21
CA VAL A 453 -5.53 12.27 -19.96
C VAL A 453 -6.21 13.25 -20.90
N HIS A 454 -5.94 13.14 -22.19
CA HIS A 454 -6.28 14.16 -23.18
C HIS A 454 -7.77 14.26 -23.49
N GLU A 455 -8.47 13.12 -23.47
CA GLU A 455 -9.90 13.03 -23.80
C GLU A 455 -10.83 13.30 -22.60
N ALA A 456 -10.25 13.36 -21.39
CA ALA A 456 -11.02 13.57 -20.16
C ALA A 456 -11.59 14.99 -20.05
N PRO A 457 -12.79 15.17 -19.54
CA PRO A 457 -13.32 16.47 -19.16
C PRO A 457 -12.36 17.24 -18.25
N PRO A 458 -12.25 18.57 -18.36
CA PRO A 458 -11.31 19.33 -17.56
C PRO A 458 -11.45 19.06 -16.05
N GLY A 459 -10.38 18.57 -15.45
CA GLY A 459 -10.31 18.28 -14.02
C GLY A 459 -10.87 16.94 -13.55
N SER A 460 -11.53 16.19 -14.43
CA SER A 460 -12.10 14.88 -14.05
C SER A 460 -11.06 13.82 -13.73
N ALA A 461 -9.87 13.91 -14.33
CA ALA A 461 -8.74 13.04 -14.02
C ALA A 461 -7.82 13.59 -12.90
N GLY A 462 -8.17 14.68 -12.23
CA GLY A 462 -7.26 15.39 -11.34
C GLY A 462 -6.05 15.94 -12.08
N VAL A 463 -4.84 15.66 -11.60
CA VAL A 463 -3.58 16.00 -12.30
C VAL A 463 -3.23 15.01 -13.42
N GLY A 464 -3.99 13.92 -13.55
CA GLY A 464 -3.81 12.91 -14.58
C GLY A 464 -3.84 11.49 -14.04
N GLU A 465 -3.57 10.53 -14.93
CA GLU A 465 -3.49 9.11 -14.64
C GLU A 465 -2.16 8.74 -13.98
N VAL A 466 -2.20 7.89 -12.97
CA VAL A 466 -1.02 7.44 -12.23
C VAL A 466 0.03 6.81 -13.12
N ASN A 467 1.30 7.10 -12.84
CA ASN A 467 2.44 6.37 -13.38
C ASN A 467 3.41 6.01 -12.26
N ALA A 468 3.24 4.80 -11.74
CA ALA A 468 3.98 4.33 -10.58
C ALA A 468 5.49 4.25 -10.82
N PHE A 469 5.92 3.83 -12.04
CA PHE A 469 7.34 3.76 -12.36
C PHE A 469 8.01 5.14 -12.31
N ARG A 470 7.38 6.16 -12.89
CA ARG A 470 7.88 7.53 -12.83
C ARG A 470 7.90 8.04 -11.38
N ALA A 471 6.81 7.80 -10.61
CA ALA A 471 6.71 8.23 -9.23
C ALA A 471 7.82 7.62 -8.36
N ALA A 472 8.09 6.32 -8.52
CA ALA A 472 9.15 5.62 -7.80
C ALA A 472 10.58 6.07 -8.16
N ASN A 473 10.76 6.79 -9.26
CA ASN A 473 12.04 7.35 -9.71
C ASN A 473 12.12 8.88 -9.56
N VAL A 474 11.19 9.50 -8.85
CA VAL A 474 11.27 10.92 -8.49
C VAL A 474 12.40 11.12 -7.48
N ASN A 475 13.39 11.94 -7.82
CA ASN A 475 14.51 12.22 -6.90
C ASN A 475 14.13 13.16 -5.76
N ARG A 476 13.21 14.09 -5.99
CA ARG A 476 12.73 15.08 -5.03
C ARG A 476 11.22 15.19 -5.16
N ALA A 477 10.54 14.62 -4.18
CA ALA A 477 9.09 14.70 -4.10
C ALA A 477 8.67 16.06 -3.51
N PRO A 478 7.71 16.74 -4.13
CA PRO A 478 7.11 17.95 -3.57
C PRO A 478 6.16 17.58 -2.41
N ASN A 479 5.77 18.60 -1.64
CA ASN A 479 4.67 18.48 -0.66
C ASN A 479 3.45 19.25 -1.17
N PRO A 480 2.41 18.58 -1.68
CA PRO A 480 1.21 19.28 -2.18
C PRO A 480 0.33 19.86 -1.06
N ASN A 481 0.53 19.42 0.18
CA ASN A 481 -0.23 19.90 1.34
C ASN A 481 0.47 21.04 2.10
N LEU A 482 1.61 21.55 1.59
CA LEU A 482 2.48 22.49 2.31
C LEU A 482 1.77 23.72 2.87
N ALA A 483 0.78 24.26 2.16
CA ALA A 483 0.05 25.42 2.64
C ALA A 483 -0.95 25.07 3.77
N LEU A 484 -1.49 23.88 3.75
CA LEU A 484 -2.34 23.38 4.83
C LEU A 484 -1.53 23.03 6.08
N ASP A 485 -0.27 22.62 5.91
CA ASP A 485 0.65 22.31 7.01
C ASP A 485 0.89 23.52 7.91
N ALA A 486 0.73 24.74 7.40
CA ALA A 486 0.82 25.96 8.20
C ALA A 486 -0.25 26.05 9.30
N TYR A 487 -1.33 25.27 9.20
CA TYR A 487 -2.43 25.23 10.17
C TYR A 487 -2.40 23.98 11.05
N LEU A 488 -1.31 23.20 11.00
CA LEU A 488 -1.12 22.10 11.94
C LEU A 488 -0.74 22.62 13.31
N MET A 489 -1.32 22.02 14.34
CA MET A 489 -1.04 22.33 15.74
C MET A 489 -0.79 21.06 16.53
N SER A 490 -0.17 21.21 17.71
CA SER A 490 -0.06 20.09 18.65
C SER A 490 -1.44 19.60 19.05
N ASP A 491 -1.62 18.28 19.09
CA ASP A 491 -2.89 17.67 19.50
C ASP A 491 -3.20 18.06 20.96
N PRO A 492 -4.33 18.75 21.23
CA PRO A 492 -4.75 19.11 22.59
C PRO A 492 -4.99 17.88 23.48
N ALA A 493 -5.32 16.73 22.90
CA ALA A 493 -5.49 15.47 23.60
C ALA A 493 -4.15 14.78 23.94
N GLY A 494 -3.03 15.28 23.42
CA GLY A 494 -1.70 14.68 23.56
C GLY A 494 -1.43 13.60 22.51
N GLY A 495 -0.25 12.96 22.56
CA GLY A 495 0.07 11.82 21.67
C GLY A 495 1.10 12.09 20.60
N GLY A 496 1.59 13.32 20.44
CA GLY A 496 2.72 13.66 19.57
C GLY A 496 2.40 13.77 18.07
N THR A 497 1.26 13.28 17.59
CA THR A 497 0.80 13.47 16.21
C THR A 497 0.04 14.79 16.13
N PRO A 498 0.38 15.71 15.20
CA PRO A 498 -0.33 16.98 15.06
C PRO A 498 -1.77 16.75 14.60
N VAL A 499 -2.58 17.80 14.74
CA VAL A 499 -3.94 17.87 14.24
C VAL A 499 -4.13 19.16 13.45
N PHE A 500 -5.05 19.14 12.49
CA PHE A 500 -5.40 20.33 11.72
C PHE A 500 -6.27 21.28 12.54
N SER A 501 -5.91 22.58 12.54
CA SER A 501 -6.66 23.63 13.22
C SER A 501 -7.68 24.25 12.27
N ALA A 502 -8.87 23.70 12.22
CA ALA A 502 -9.98 24.23 11.44
C ALA A 502 -10.30 25.70 11.76
N VAL A 503 -10.16 26.10 13.05
CA VAL A 503 -10.39 27.48 13.49
C VAL A 503 -9.35 28.43 12.90
N SER A 504 -8.07 28.10 13.04
CA SER A 504 -6.98 28.94 12.50
C SER A 504 -7.06 29.06 10.98
N TRP A 505 -7.39 27.95 10.30
CA TRP A 505 -7.60 27.97 8.85
C TRP A 505 -8.80 28.81 8.45
N SER A 506 -9.96 28.64 9.10
CA SER A 506 -11.17 29.42 8.82
C SER A 506 -10.98 30.92 9.10
N ASP A 507 -10.23 31.27 10.14
CA ASP A 507 -9.91 32.68 10.46
C ASP A 507 -9.00 33.29 9.40
N ALA A 508 -8.00 32.55 8.92
CA ALA A 508 -7.15 32.99 7.83
C ALA A 508 -7.94 33.13 6.51
N ALA A 509 -8.80 32.15 6.20
CA ALA A 509 -9.65 32.18 5.03
C ALA A 509 -10.65 33.36 5.01
N ARG A 510 -11.20 33.74 6.18
CA ARG A 510 -12.08 34.90 6.32
C ARG A 510 -11.34 36.24 6.26
N GLY A 511 -10.10 36.29 6.77
CA GLY A 511 -9.32 37.52 6.91
C GLY A 511 -8.49 37.88 5.69
N ASN A 512 -8.33 36.97 4.76
CA ASN A 512 -7.40 37.14 3.65
C ASN A 512 -8.03 36.61 2.37
N HIS A 513 -8.20 37.47 1.37
CA HIS A 513 -8.59 37.09 -0.01
C HIS A 513 -7.54 36.19 -0.72
N VAL A 514 -6.59 35.65 0.02
CA VAL A 514 -5.45 34.85 -0.46
C VAL A 514 -5.91 33.48 -0.98
N TRP A 515 -7.10 33.03 -0.59
CA TRP A 515 -7.68 31.78 -1.11
C TRP A 515 -8.36 31.93 -2.47
N ASP A 516 -8.47 33.20 -2.94
CA ASP A 516 -9.19 33.53 -4.18
C ASP A 516 -8.47 33.09 -5.46
N ALA A 517 -7.36 32.38 -5.38
CA ALA A 517 -6.58 32.15 -6.58
C ALA A 517 -5.77 30.82 -6.64
N VAL A 518 -6.07 29.75 -5.87
CA VAL A 518 -5.44 28.46 -6.17
C VAL A 518 -6.27 27.67 -7.18
N SER A 519 -5.95 27.80 -8.44
CA SER A 519 -6.43 26.91 -9.49
C SER A 519 -5.41 25.78 -9.67
N TRP A 520 -5.75 24.58 -9.20
CA TRP A 520 -4.98 23.37 -9.49
C TRP A 520 -4.92 23.09 -11.00
N SER A 521 -5.82 23.74 -11.82
CA SER A 521 -5.89 23.55 -13.26
C SER A 521 -4.79 24.26 -14.04
N ASP A 522 -4.17 25.31 -13.48
CA ASP A 522 -3.20 26.13 -14.20
C ASP A 522 -1.74 25.73 -13.89
N ALA A 523 -1.54 24.85 -12.92
CA ALA A 523 -0.22 24.31 -12.63
C ALA A 523 0.09 23.18 -13.61
N SER A 524 1.08 23.38 -14.46
CA SER A 524 1.74 22.29 -15.16
C SER A 524 2.51 21.47 -14.13
N TRP A 525 1.94 20.37 -13.67
CA TRP A 525 2.52 19.50 -12.66
C TRP A 525 3.87 18.89 -13.05
N SER A 526 4.23 18.97 -14.34
CA SER A 526 5.54 18.54 -14.84
C SER A 526 6.68 19.53 -14.51
N ASP A 527 6.36 20.81 -14.30
CA ASP A 527 7.35 21.90 -14.18
C ASP A 527 7.30 22.64 -12.85
N VAL A 528 6.36 22.29 -11.96
CA VAL A 528 6.19 22.96 -10.69
C VAL A 528 7.22 22.48 -9.67
N SER A 529 8.14 23.39 -9.31
CA SER A 529 8.76 23.38 -8.00
C SER A 529 7.68 23.78 -6.99
N TRP A 530 7.25 22.87 -6.12
CA TRP A 530 6.21 23.11 -5.11
C TRP A 530 6.58 24.23 -4.10
N THR A 531 7.82 24.69 -4.12
CA THR A 531 8.28 25.89 -3.42
C THR A 531 7.82 27.18 -4.09
N ASP A 532 7.41 27.14 -5.36
CA ASP A 532 7.04 28.29 -6.19
C ASP A 532 5.53 28.39 -6.41
N VAL A 533 4.72 27.46 -5.88
CA VAL A 533 3.26 27.59 -5.87
C VAL A 533 2.88 28.62 -4.83
N SER A 534 2.68 29.83 -5.29
CA SER A 534 2.08 30.88 -4.48
C SER A 534 0.58 30.59 -4.41
N TRP A 535 0.09 30.37 -3.19
CA TRP A 535 -1.32 30.15 -2.90
C TRP A 535 -2.19 31.42 -3.08
N THR A 536 -1.60 32.48 -3.65
CA THR A 536 -2.26 33.76 -3.90
C THR A 536 -3.24 33.73 -5.08
N ASP A 537 -3.34 32.58 -5.79
CA ASP A 537 -4.10 32.48 -7.02
C ASP A 537 -5.29 31.49 -6.97
N VAL A 538 -5.95 31.28 -5.79
CA VAL A 538 -7.22 30.53 -5.69
C VAL A 538 -8.42 31.47 -5.67
N SER A 539 -9.26 31.40 -6.67
CA SER A 539 -10.49 32.17 -6.73
C SER A 539 -11.68 31.33 -6.24
N TRP A 540 -12.26 31.70 -5.11
CA TRP A 540 -13.55 31.17 -4.62
C TRP A 540 -14.75 31.78 -5.37
N SER A 541 -14.52 32.80 -6.21
CA SER A 541 -15.57 33.52 -6.93
C SER A 541 -16.23 32.70 -8.04
N ASP A 542 -15.58 31.61 -8.49
CA ASP A 542 -16.07 30.78 -9.59
C ASP A 542 -16.85 29.54 -9.10
N VAL A 543 -16.93 29.32 -7.78
CA VAL A 543 -17.79 28.29 -7.19
C VAL A 543 -19.16 28.92 -6.95
N THR A 544 -20.01 28.90 -7.95
CA THR A 544 -21.43 29.25 -7.76
C THR A 544 -22.15 28.04 -7.17
N TRP A 545 -22.54 28.15 -5.90
CA TRP A 545 -23.35 27.16 -5.18
C TRP A 545 -24.73 26.90 -5.83
N SER A 546 -25.05 27.66 -6.89
CA SER A 546 -26.29 27.51 -7.66
C SER A 546 -26.29 26.28 -8.58
N ASP A 547 -25.14 25.68 -8.85
CA ASP A 547 -25.01 24.58 -9.79
C ASP A 547 -25.03 23.19 -9.13
N VAL A 548 -25.04 23.14 -7.79
CA VAL A 548 -25.25 21.91 -7.00
C VAL A 548 -26.67 21.97 -6.46
N THR A 549 -27.60 21.33 -7.15
CA THR A 549 -28.95 21.19 -6.62
C THR A 549 -28.99 20.00 -5.66
N TRP A 550 -29.62 20.17 -4.49
CA TRP A 550 -29.82 19.10 -3.51
C TRP A 550 -30.58 17.89 -4.07
N SER A 551 -31.37 18.11 -5.13
CA SER A 551 -32.03 17.04 -5.84
C SER A 551 -31.08 16.06 -6.52
N ASP A 552 -29.89 16.54 -6.95
CA ASP A 552 -28.90 15.69 -7.62
C ASP A 552 -28.09 14.87 -6.61
N VAL A 553 -27.97 15.39 -5.38
CA VAL A 553 -27.30 14.70 -4.28
C VAL A 553 -28.20 13.62 -3.68
N LEU A 554 -29.49 13.88 -3.56
CA LEU A 554 -30.46 12.90 -3.04
C LEU A 554 -30.76 11.78 -4.05
N ALA A 555 -30.64 12.02 -5.36
CA ALA A 555 -30.73 10.98 -6.39
C ALA A 555 -29.51 10.01 -6.35
N ALA A 556 -28.42 10.39 -5.71
CA ALA A 556 -27.24 9.54 -5.55
C ALA A 556 -27.37 8.52 -4.40
N GLU A 557 -28.42 8.59 -3.58
CA GLU A 557 -28.65 7.59 -2.50
C GLU A 557 -28.94 6.18 -3.04
N ASP A 558 -29.37 6.07 -4.31
CA ASP A 558 -29.61 4.78 -4.98
C ASP A 558 -28.40 4.25 -5.78
N VAL A 559 -27.30 5.00 -5.89
CA VAL A 559 -26.08 4.51 -6.54
C VAL A 559 -25.23 3.79 -5.52
N THR A 560 -25.57 2.54 -5.31
CA THR A 560 -24.72 1.61 -4.56
C THR A 560 -23.44 1.39 -5.36
N TRP A 561 -22.36 0.96 -4.69
CA TRP A 561 -21.04 0.54 -5.24
C TRP A 561 -21.12 -0.29 -6.54
N GLU A 562 -22.28 -0.73 -6.91
CA GLU A 562 -22.61 -1.78 -7.86
C GLU A 562 -22.96 -1.25 -9.25
N ASP A 563 -23.39 -0.01 -9.38
CA ASP A 563 -23.99 0.50 -10.60
C ASP A 563 -23.01 0.94 -11.69
N ALA A 564 -21.72 0.92 -11.39
CA ALA A 564 -20.67 1.14 -12.40
C ALA A 564 -20.30 -0.12 -13.20
N ALA A 565 -21.11 -1.18 -13.14
CA ALA A 565 -20.88 -2.38 -13.92
C ALA A 565 -21.69 -2.36 -15.22
N ASP A 566 -20.97 -2.21 -16.32
CA ASP A 566 -21.35 -2.55 -17.69
C ASP A 566 -22.75 -2.13 -18.19
N GLY A 567 -22.78 -1.12 -18.97
CA GLY A 567 -23.86 -0.76 -19.85
C GLY A 567 -24.21 0.71 -19.74
N GLU A 568 -24.32 1.36 -20.87
CA GLU A 568 -25.07 2.58 -20.99
C GLU A 568 -26.41 2.37 -20.26
N VAL A 569 -26.51 2.83 -19.04
CA VAL A 569 -27.78 3.00 -18.38
C VAL A 569 -28.24 4.36 -18.83
N ASP A 570 -29.14 4.39 -19.82
CA ASP A 570 -30.02 5.54 -20.01
C ASP A 570 -30.62 5.85 -18.62
N PRO A 571 -30.62 7.11 -18.16
CA PRO A 571 -31.22 7.47 -16.89
C PRO A 571 -32.67 6.98 -16.90
N PRO A 572 -33.16 6.33 -15.84
CA PRO A 572 -34.53 5.89 -15.79
C PRO A 572 -35.44 7.11 -15.96
N ALA A 573 -36.23 7.11 -17.04
CA ALA A 573 -37.32 8.04 -17.21
C ALA A 573 -38.40 7.69 -16.17
N GLY A 574 -38.32 8.28 -15.00
CA GLY A 574 -39.31 8.08 -13.94
C GLY A 574 -39.09 9.06 -12.82
N THR A 575 -40.01 9.96 -12.63
CA THR A 575 -40.17 10.84 -11.47
C THR A 575 -40.03 10.05 -10.18
N PRO A 576 -39.29 10.55 -9.15
CA PRO A 576 -39.20 9.89 -7.85
C PRO A 576 -40.61 9.73 -7.28
N THR A 577 -41.04 8.51 -7.05
CA THR A 577 -42.25 8.22 -6.29
C THR A 577 -41.93 8.52 -4.84
N ALA A 578 -42.64 9.45 -4.24
CA ALA A 578 -42.56 9.71 -2.80
C ALA A 578 -42.79 8.39 -2.05
N LEU A 579 -42.01 8.19 -0.99
CA LEU A 579 -42.15 7.06 -0.08
C LEU A 579 -43.61 6.88 0.31
N THR A 580 -44.04 5.63 0.33
CA THR A 580 -45.39 5.32 0.78
C THR A 580 -45.49 5.56 2.30
N PRO A 581 -46.69 5.90 2.84
CA PRO A 581 -46.84 6.14 4.29
C PRO A 581 -46.42 4.97 5.18
N ASP A 582 -46.32 3.75 4.63
CA ASP A 582 -45.86 2.55 5.35
C ASP A 582 -44.33 2.46 5.45
N GLU A 583 -43.62 3.06 4.49
CA GLU A 583 -42.15 3.14 4.50
C GLU A 583 -41.65 4.27 5.40
N GLU A 584 -42.42 5.37 5.49
CA GLU A 584 -42.18 6.47 6.42
C GLU A 584 -42.40 6.03 7.90
N ALA A 585 -43.42 5.18 8.13
CA ALA A 585 -43.69 4.60 9.45
C ALA A 585 -42.64 3.55 9.90
N ALA A 586 -41.98 2.89 8.97
CA ALA A 586 -40.89 1.93 9.28
C ALA A 586 -39.58 2.65 9.65
N ALA A 587 -39.32 3.84 9.10
CA ALA A 587 -38.16 4.66 9.43
C ALA A 587 -38.29 5.34 10.82
N GLU A 588 -39.52 5.58 11.30
CA GLU A 588 -39.77 6.12 12.64
C GLU A 588 -39.81 5.08 13.77
N ALA A 589 -39.77 3.79 13.46
CA ALA A 589 -39.92 2.70 14.44
C ALA A 589 -38.61 2.05 14.89
N ASP A 590 -37.47 2.69 14.69
CA ASP A 590 -36.18 2.20 15.22
C ASP A 590 -36.04 2.61 16.72
N PRO A 591 -36.13 1.65 17.67
CA PRO A 591 -36.11 1.95 19.12
C PRO A 591 -34.75 2.41 19.66
N ASP A 592 -33.69 2.41 18.84
CA ASP A 592 -32.32 2.80 19.25
C ASP A 592 -31.98 4.28 19.00
N LEU A 593 -32.86 5.07 18.40
CA LEU A 593 -32.61 6.49 18.13
C LEU A 593 -32.97 7.45 19.27
N GLY A 594 -33.48 6.99 20.43
CA GLY A 594 -33.54 7.74 21.67
C GLY A 594 -34.10 9.17 21.62
N LEU A 595 -34.99 9.49 20.67
CA LEU A 595 -35.68 10.77 20.54
C LEU A 595 -37.16 10.56 20.91
N THR A 596 -37.48 10.75 22.16
CA THR A 596 -38.86 11.00 22.60
C THR A 596 -39.17 12.51 22.48
N PRO A 597 -40.42 12.88 22.17
CA PRO A 597 -40.86 14.23 21.83
C PRO A 597 -40.70 15.25 22.94
#